data_e9a5fd3e4e980b10f0b60869ad21b80b
#
_entry.id   e9a5fd3e4e980b10f0b60869ad21b80b
#
_cell.length_a   1.000
_cell.length_b   1.000
_cell.length_c   1.000
_cell.angle_alpha   90.00
_cell.angle_beta   90.00
_cell.angle_gamma   90.00
#
_symmetry.space_group_name_H-M   'P 1'
#
loop_
_entity.id
_entity.type
_entity.pdbx_description
1 polymer ?
#
loop_
_entity_poly.entity_id
_entity_poly.type
_entity_poly.pdbx_seq_one_letter_code
_entity_poly.pdbx_strand_id
1 'polypeptide(L)'
;MIRGKILSYLNTKIFIYVLIVATALFAIFFTYLHNAKSDGYILGDWLINYQDGGFKRRGLSGSFFFLLQDISGIKLNLLVYFFQVMIISGFFYFYFKLIQYKEATFLYLSLLLSSIGFIGLFNCVDYVGKKEFIVFFLFAFFVYHLNKNSLSKSKEYLICFGLVIAMFFHEITLFFITYFLIALYLKTDTIEFKRYFKYIMAVFIPAVFIGLLGENINEGQSLQILQERGVILTKGIFFWNINERQYIIEHFKEYQLYSISFLISVAHVAFYLKYQRHRKAISILLVTTFVFSLPLFYLAIDWGRWMYIHMMFIIVLFAMQLNDSTHSTSFKVLKLNPKFYITLFIIILSLTYRVEMSGRGFTFEGFFYRIFVEPIELLHKMV
;
A
#
# COMPACT_ATOMS: atom_id res chain seq x y z
N MET A 1 40.93 -14.37 6.15
CA MET A 1 40.91 -13.84 4.78
C MET A 1 39.73 -14.36 3.94
N ILE A 2 39.19 -15.56 4.17
CA ILE A 2 38.04 -16.14 3.44
C ILE A 2 36.69 -15.54 3.84
N ARG A 3 36.49 -15.14 5.11
CA ARG A 3 35.25 -14.50 5.60
C ARG A 3 34.94 -13.14 4.96
N GLY A 4 35.95 -12.38 4.55
CA GLY A 4 35.73 -11.06 3.91
C GLY A 4 35.24 -11.14 2.45
N LYS A 5 35.52 -12.25 1.74
CA LYS A 5 35.18 -12.41 0.32
C LYS A 5 33.71 -12.82 0.10
N ILE A 6 33.12 -13.59 0.99
CA ILE A 6 31.71 -14.07 0.84
C ILE A 6 30.71 -12.90 1.01
N LEU A 7 30.97 -11.97 1.91
CA LEU A 7 30.11 -10.80 2.11
C LEU A 7 30.23 -9.71 1.03
N SER A 8 31.30 -9.75 0.21
CA SER A 8 31.48 -8.81 -0.90
C SER A 8 30.56 -9.06 -2.11
N TYR A 9 29.91 -10.21 -2.16
CA TYR A 9 29.00 -10.59 -3.28
C TYR A 9 27.53 -10.23 -3.06
N LEU A 10 27.13 -9.83 -1.85
CA LEU A 10 25.76 -9.37 -1.60
C LEU A 10 25.57 -7.94 -2.14
N ASN A 11 25.22 -7.84 -3.41
CA ASN A 11 24.81 -6.58 -4.00
C ASN A 11 23.37 -6.25 -3.56
N THR A 12 23.25 -5.43 -2.49
CA THR A 12 21.94 -5.02 -1.93
C THR A 12 21.01 -4.47 -3.01
N LYS A 13 21.53 -3.83 -4.03
CA LYS A 13 20.75 -3.25 -5.12
C LYS A 13 20.11 -4.32 -6.00
N ILE A 14 20.86 -5.36 -6.36
CA ILE A 14 20.31 -6.50 -7.12
C ILE A 14 19.22 -7.18 -6.31
N PHE A 15 19.44 -7.40 -5.00
CA PHE A 15 18.44 -8.01 -4.14
C PHE A 15 17.15 -7.17 -4.08
N ILE A 16 17.25 -5.85 -3.98
CA ILE A 16 16.10 -4.96 -4.03
C ILE A 16 15.37 -5.06 -5.38
N TYR A 17 16.09 -5.15 -6.49
CA TYR A 17 15.45 -5.31 -7.80
C TYR A 17 14.70 -6.63 -7.92
N VAL A 18 15.31 -7.73 -7.47
CA VAL A 18 14.66 -9.05 -7.43
C VAL A 18 13.40 -8.99 -6.54
N LEU A 19 13.51 -8.37 -5.37
CA LEU A 19 12.37 -8.21 -4.46
C LEU A 19 11.23 -7.40 -5.10
N ILE A 20 11.53 -6.30 -5.79
CA ILE A 20 10.52 -5.47 -6.49
C ILE A 20 9.81 -6.32 -7.56
N VAL A 21 10.58 -7.03 -8.40
CA VAL A 21 10.01 -7.84 -9.47
C VAL A 21 9.19 -9.00 -8.91
N ALA A 22 9.72 -9.72 -7.91
CA ALA A 22 9.01 -10.82 -7.27
C ALA A 22 7.71 -10.36 -6.62
N THR A 23 7.74 -9.21 -5.91
CA THR A 23 6.54 -8.64 -5.29
C THR A 23 5.51 -8.20 -6.33
N ALA A 24 5.94 -7.58 -7.43
CA ALA A 24 5.05 -7.19 -8.52
C ALA A 24 4.37 -8.41 -9.17
N LEU A 25 5.14 -9.45 -9.51
CA LEU A 25 4.61 -10.68 -10.10
C LEU A 25 3.66 -11.40 -9.14
N PHE A 26 4.02 -11.48 -7.86
CA PHE A 26 3.16 -12.03 -6.81
C PHE A 26 1.83 -11.26 -6.72
N ALA A 27 1.89 -9.93 -6.67
CA ALA A 27 0.70 -9.09 -6.59
C ALA A 27 -0.19 -9.26 -7.83
N ILE A 28 0.37 -9.31 -9.04
CA ILE A 28 -0.37 -9.54 -10.28
C ILE A 28 -1.05 -10.93 -10.28
N PHE A 29 -0.31 -11.96 -9.87
CA PHE A 29 -0.83 -13.33 -9.82
C PHE A 29 -1.99 -13.48 -8.82
N PHE A 30 -1.85 -12.97 -7.59
CA PHE A 30 -2.93 -13.05 -6.60
C PHE A 30 -4.11 -12.15 -6.95
N THR A 31 -3.88 -11.00 -7.60
CA THR A 31 -4.96 -10.19 -8.18
C THR A 31 -5.76 -10.99 -9.21
N TYR A 32 -5.11 -11.80 -10.06
CA TYR A 32 -5.81 -12.71 -10.96
C TYR A 32 -6.68 -13.72 -10.20
N LEU A 33 -6.12 -14.36 -9.17
CA LEU A 33 -6.87 -15.36 -8.38
C LEU A 33 -8.09 -14.77 -7.68
N HIS A 34 -7.99 -13.56 -7.10
CA HIS A 34 -9.12 -12.87 -6.50
C HIS A 34 -10.24 -12.59 -7.50
N ASN A 35 -9.89 -12.09 -8.69
CA ASN A 35 -10.87 -11.82 -9.75
C ASN A 35 -11.47 -13.10 -10.33
N ALA A 36 -10.66 -14.13 -10.57
CA ALA A 36 -11.10 -15.41 -11.11
C ALA A 36 -12.09 -16.15 -10.17
N LYS A 37 -11.88 -16.00 -8.84
CA LYS A 37 -12.76 -16.57 -7.80
C LYS A 37 -13.94 -15.69 -7.45
N SER A 38 -14.12 -14.55 -8.11
CA SER A 38 -15.13 -13.54 -7.78
C SER A 38 -15.11 -13.16 -6.29
N ASP A 39 -13.91 -12.85 -5.76
CA ASP A 39 -13.74 -12.49 -4.36
C ASP A 39 -14.47 -11.19 -4.02
N GLY A 40 -15.50 -11.27 -3.21
CA GLY A 40 -16.36 -10.13 -2.89
C GLY A 40 -15.68 -9.06 -2.02
N TYR A 41 -14.57 -9.36 -1.35
CA TYR A 41 -13.77 -8.36 -0.62
C TYR A 41 -12.79 -7.59 -1.50
N ILE A 42 -12.43 -8.14 -2.66
CA ILE A 42 -11.56 -7.48 -3.63
C ILE A 42 -12.40 -7.06 -4.84
N LEU A 43 -12.87 -8.00 -5.66
CA LEU A 43 -13.67 -7.69 -6.85
C LEU A 43 -14.95 -6.91 -6.49
N GLY A 44 -15.67 -7.32 -5.43
CA GLY A 44 -16.89 -6.66 -4.98
C GLY A 44 -16.68 -5.19 -4.63
N ASP A 45 -15.58 -4.85 -3.93
CA ASP A 45 -15.27 -3.45 -3.61
C ASP A 45 -15.07 -2.60 -4.89
N TRP A 46 -14.42 -3.14 -5.94
CA TRP A 46 -14.28 -2.45 -7.23
C TRP A 46 -15.59 -2.27 -7.99
N LEU A 47 -16.60 -3.11 -7.72
CA LEU A 47 -17.88 -3.12 -8.43
C LEU A 47 -19.01 -2.40 -7.69
N ILE A 48 -18.74 -1.69 -6.58
CA ILE A 48 -19.70 -0.74 -6.00
C ILE A 48 -20.03 0.30 -7.06
N ASN A 49 -21.35 0.54 -7.30
CA ASN A 49 -21.81 1.31 -8.44
C ASN A 49 -22.96 2.25 -8.07
N TYR A 50 -23.38 3.11 -9.01
CA TYR A 50 -24.50 4.03 -8.85
C TYR A 50 -25.82 3.48 -9.40
N GLN A 51 -25.80 2.34 -10.10
CA GLN A 51 -26.98 1.78 -10.76
C GLN A 51 -27.97 1.17 -9.79
N ASP A 52 -27.56 0.90 -8.55
CA ASP A 52 -28.44 0.47 -7.45
C ASP A 52 -29.25 1.61 -6.81
N GLY A 53 -29.20 2.81 -7.42
CA GLY A 53 -29.89 4.01 -6.99
C GLY A 53 -29.05 4.88 -6.05
N GLY A 54 -29.13 6.19 -6.27
CA GLY A 54 -28.45 7.22 -5.47
C GLY A 54 -26.95 7.35 -5.68
N PHE A 55 -26.34 8.30 -4.99
CA PHE A 55 -24.91 8.54 -5.02
C PHE A 55 -24.20 7.72 -3.93
N LYS A 56 -23.51 6.64 -4.32
CA LYS A 56 -22.82 5.76 -3.39
C LYS A 56 -21.38 6.22 -3.13
N ARG A 57 -20.95 6.10 -1.88
CA ARG A 57 -19.50 6.13 -1.60
C ARG A 57 -18.84 5.02 -2.43
N ARG A 58 -17.74 5.34 -3.12
CA ARG A 58 -16.99 4.40 -3.97
C ARG A 58 -17.71 3.93 -5.24
N GLY A 59 -18.90 4.49 -5.58
CA GLY A 59 -19.72 4.01 -6.68
C GLY A 59 -19.15 4.28 -8.08
N LEU A 60 -18.23 5.24 -8.21
CA LEU A 60 -17.62 5.58 -9.50
C LEU A 60 -16.89 4.40 -10.12
N SER A 61 -16.21 3.56 -9.31
CA SER A 61 -15.43 2.43 -9.84
C SER A 61 -16.30 1.40 -10.56
N GLY A 62 -17.38 0.93 -9.93
CA GLY A 62 -18.28 -0.04 -10.55
C GLY A 62 -19.01 0.54 -11.77
N SER A 63 -19.51 1.77 -11.68
CA SER A 63 -20.15 2.44 -12.80
C SER A 63 -19.22 2.61 -14.00
N PHE A 64 -17.94 2.91 -13.76
CA PHE A 64 -16.92 2.96 -14.80
C PHE A 64 -16.72 1.60 -15.48
N PHE A 65 -16.62 0.52 -14.71
CA PHE A 65 -16.45 -0.83 -15.29
C PHE A 65 -17.71 -1.32 -16.00
N PHE A 66 -18.89 -0.95 -15.53
CA PHE A 66 -20.14 -1.26 -16.24
C PHE A 66 -20.19 -0.58 -17.60
N LEU A 67 -19.84 0.71 -17.67
CA LEU A 67 -19.72 1.41 -18.94
C LEU A 67 -18.70 0.73 -19.88
N LEU A 68 -17.54 0.34 -19.37
CA LEU A 68 -16.55 -0.38 -20.18
C LEU A 68 -17.08 -1.73 -20.65
N GLN A 69 -17.81 -2.48 -19.83
CA GLN A 69 -18.43 -3.73 -20.23
C GLN A 69 -19.46 -3.50 -21.34
N ASP A 70 -20.32 -2.50 -21.20
CA ASP A 70 -21.39 -2.19 -22.15
C ASP A 70 -20.82 -1.82 -23.53
N ILE A 71 -19.65 -1.14 -23.57
CA ILE A 71 -18.97 -0.77 -24.82
C ILE A 71 -18.17 -1.92 -25.43
N SER A 72 -17.48 -2.71 -24.59
CA SER A 72 -16.50 -3.70 -25.07
C SER A 72 -17.01 -5.14 -25.11
N GLY A 73 -18.09 -5.46 -24.40
CA GLY A 73 -18.58 -6.83 -24.21
C GLY A 73 -17.65 -7.71 -23.34
N ILE A 74 -16.56 -7.16 -22.77
CA ILE A 74 -15.61 -7.91 -21.96
C ILE A 74 -16.18 -8.14 -20.54
N LYS A 75 -15.94 -9.35 -20.00
CA LYS A 75 -16.39 -9.71 -18.63
C LYS A 75 -15.82 -8.76 -17.58
N LEU A 76 -16.62 -8.35 -16.60
CA LEU A 76 -16.23 -7.42 -15.52
C LEU A 76 -14.98 -7.86 -14.77
N ASN A 77 -14.89 -9.15 -14.42
CA ASN A 77 -13.71 -9.71 -13.74
C ASN A 77 -12.40 -9.43 -14.49
N LEU A 78 -12.42 -9.51 -15.81
CA LEU A 78 -11.25 -9.25 -16.66
C LEU A 78 -10.96 -7.75 -16.76
N LEU A 79 -11.99 -6.91 -16.91
CA LEU A 79 -11.82 -5.45 -16.96
C LEU A 79 -11.19 -4.93 -15.67
N VAL A 80 -11.72 -5.36 -14.51
CA VAL A 80 -11.18 -4.99 -13.20
C VAL A 80 -9.75 -5.51 -13.06
N TYR A 81 -9.49 -6.77 -13.43
CA TYR A 81 -8.16 -7.35 -13.37
C TYR A 81 -7.14 -6.57 -14.22
N PHE A 82 -7.44 -6.27 -15.47
CA PHE A 82 -6.53 -5.50 -16.32
C PHE A 82 -6.24 -4.11 -15.77
N PHE A 83 -7.25 -3.44 -15.22
CA PHE A 83 -7.07 -2.14 -14.61
C PHE A 83 -6.18 -2.22 -13.36
N GLN A 84 -6.40 -3.21 -12.49
CA GLN A 84 -5.57 -3.47 -11.32
C GLN A 84 -4.11 -3.77 -11.73
N VAL A 85 -3.89 -4.63 -12.74
CA VAL A 85 -2.55 -4.93 -13.27
C VAL A 85 -1.86 -3.67 -13.79
N MET A 86 -2.57 -2.80 -14.51
CA MET A 86 -2.03 -1.53 -15.00
C MET A 86 -1.55 -0.65 -13.84
N ILE A 87 -2.34 -0.52 -12.78
CA ILE A 87 -2.02 0.31 -11.62
C ILE A 87 -0.86 -0.30 -10.81
N ILE A 88 -0.90 -1.61 -10.53
CA ILE A 88 0.16 -2.32 -9.79
C ILE A 88 1.48 -2.22 -10.56
N SER A 89 1.46 -2.52 -11.87
CA SER A 89 2.64 -2.41 -12.72
C SER A 89 3.17 -0.98 -12.79
N GLY A 90 2.27 0.01 -12.88
CA GLY A 90 2.62 1.42 -12.86
C GLY A 90 3.30 1.84 -11.55
N PHE A 91 2.77 1.39 -10.40
CA PHE A 91 3.39 1.63 -9.09
C PHE A 91 4.81 1.07 -9.04
N PHE A 92 5.00 -0.20 -9.33
CA PHE A 92 6.32 -0.84 -9.27
C PHE A 92 7.29 -0.30 -10.32
N TYR A 93 6.80 0.10 -11.50
CA TYR A 93 7.61 0.75 -12.54
C TYR A 93 8.18 2.09 -12.05
N PHE A 94 7.33 3.01 -11.53
CA PHE A 94 7.81 4.31 -11.06
C PHE A 94 8.66 4.19 -9.80
N TYR A 95 8.34 3.25 -8.93
CA TYR A 95 9.16 2.95 -7.76
C TYR A 95 10.55 2.40 -8.18
N PHE A 96 10.60 1.45 -9.13
CA PHE A 96 11.86 0.96 -9.70
C PHE A 96 12.68 2.10 -10.32
N LYS A 97 12.04 2.94 -11.14
CA LYS A 97 12.68 4.11 -11.76
C LYS A 97 13.22 5.11 -10.73
N LEU A 98 12.53 5.28 -9.59
CA LEU A 98 12.98 6.12 -8.49
C LEU A 98 14.26 5.58 -7.87
N ILE A 99 14.36 4.26 -7.65
CA ILE A 99 15.52 3.61 -7.01
C ILE A 99 16.68 3.35 -7.99
N GLN A 100 16.42 3.27 -9.28
CA GLN A 100 17.39 2.86 -10.29
C GLN A 100 18.72 3.62 -10.18
N TYR A 101 18.69 4.90 -9.84
CA TYR A 101 19.88 5.77 -9.74
C TYR A 101 20.23 6.13 -8.29
N LYS A 102 19.72 5.38 -7.31
CA LYS A 102 19.96 5.63 -5.88
C LYS A 102 20.94 4.62 -5.28
N GLU A 103 21.66 5.05 -4.24
CA GLU A 103 22.47 4.14 -3.42
C GLU A 103 21.54 3.36 -2.48
N ALA A 104 21.20 2.15 -2.87
CA ALA A 104 20.40 1.26 -2.04
C ALA A 104 21.22 0.77 -0.84
N THR A 105 20.83 1.14 0.37
CA THR A 105 21.49 0.73 1.61
C THR A 105 20.86 -0.52 2.19
N PHE A 106 21.64 -1.31 2.95
CA PHE A 106 21.11 -2.46 3.70
C PHE A 106 20.02 -2.05 4.71
N LEU A 107 20.17 -0.85 5.30
CA LEU A 107 19.16 -0.27 6.18
C LEU A 107 17.84 0.04 5.42
N TYR A 108 17.92 0.53 4.17
CA TYR A 108 16.72 0.74 3.36
C TYR A 108 16.04 -0.57 2.96
N LEU A 109 16.84 -1.60 2.63
CA LEU A 109 16.32 -2.94 2.37
C LEU A 109 15.49 -3.47 3.55
N SER A 110 15.88 -3.17 4.81
CA SER A 110 15.11 -3.63 5.96
C SER A 110 13.67 -3.08 5.99
N LEU A 111 13.43 -1.86 5.50
CA LEU A 111 12.08 -1.31 5.36
C LEU A 111 11.23 -2.07 4.34
N LEU A 112 11.84 -2.46 3.21
CA LEU A 112 11.16 -3.28 2.20
C LEU A 112 10.79 -4.66 2.74
N LEU A 113 11.67 -5.24 3.56
CA LEU A 113 11.49 -6.53 4.21
C LEU A 113 10.65 -6.46 5.51
N SER A 114 10.14 -5.28 5.87
CA SER A 114 9.22 -5.13 7.00
C SER A 114 7.96 -5.98 6.79
N SER A 115 7.43 -6.57 7.87
CA SER A 115 6.22 -7.41 7.83
C SER A 115 4.98 -6.71 7.24
N ILE A 116 4.95 -5.37 7.27
CA ILE A 116 3.93 -4.52 6.65
C ILE A 116 4.49 -3.68 5.49
N GLY A 117 5.67 -4.01 4.97
CA GLY A 117 6.25 -3.47 3.73
C GLY A 117 5.91 -4.35 2.52
N PHE A 118 6.87 -4.55 1.62
CA PHE A 118 6.67 -5.44 0.46
C PHE A 118 6.41 -6.89 0.86
N ILE A 119 7.07 -7.35 1.94
CA ILE A 119 6.80 -8.69 2.49
C ILE A 119 5.38 -8.81 3.03
N GLY A 120 4.73 -7.70 3.42
CA GLY A 120 3.34 -7.70 3.84
C GLY A 120 2.39 -8.27 2.80
N LEU A 121 2.65 -8.08 1.50
CA LEU A 121 1.86 -8.67 0.41
C LEU A 121 1.95 -10.20 0.38
N PHE A 122 3.12 -10.76 0.68
CA PHE A 122 3.30 -12.22 0.80
C PHE A 122 2.65 -12.77 2.08
N ASN A 123 2.72 -12.01 3.18
CA ASN A 123 2.16 -12.42 4.46
C ASN A 123 0.64 -12.37 4.49
N CYS A 124 0.02 -11.40 3.80
CA CYS A 124 -1.41 -11.19 3.78
C CYS A 124 -1.86 -10.84 2.35
N VAL A 125 -2.33 -11.86 1.63
CA VAL A 125 -2.77 -11.72 0.23
C VAL A 125 -4.00 -10.80 0.07
N ASP A 126 -4.72 -10.55 1.16
CA ASP A 126 -5.89 -9.64 1.16
C ASP A 126 -5.51 -8.16 0.95
N TYR A 127 -4.21 -7.80 1.07
CA TYR A 127 -3.72 -6.48 0.67
C TYR A 127 -3.62 -6.33 -0.85
N VAL A 128 -3.57 -7.44 -1.58
CA VAL A 128 -3.35 -7.44 -3.03
C VAL A 128 -4.64 -7.07 -3.76
N GLY A 129 -4.53 -6.27 -4.81
CA GLY A 129 -5.66 -5.88 -5.66
C GLY A 129 -6.62 -4.85 -5.05
N LYS A 130 -6.31 -4.30 -3.88
CA LYS A 130 -7.09 -3.24 -3.24
C LYS A 130 -6.97 -1.90 -3.99
N LYS A 131 -7.93 -1.01 -3.82
CA LYS A 131 -8.01 0.32 -4.44
C LYS A 131 -6.87 1.26 -4.02
N GLU A 132 -6.20 1.02 -2.89
CA GLU A 132 -5.05 1.80 -2.42
C GLU A 132 -3.90 1.82 -3.43
N PHE A 133 -3.78 0.80 -4.26
CA PHE A 133 -2.76 0.80 -5.32
C PHE A 133 -2.90 1.98 -6.28
N ILE A 134 -4.11 2.56 -6.44
CA ILE A 134 -4.31 3.81 -7.20
C ILE A 134 -3.49 4.94 -6.58
N VAL A 135 -3.60 5.10 -5.26
CA VAL A 135 -2.91 6.19 -4.54
C VAL A 135 -1.41 5.91 -4.46
N PHE A 136 -1.00 4.66 -4.28
CA PHE A 136 0.41 4.27 -4.35
C PHE A 136 1.02 4.57 -5.72
N PHE A 137 0.31 4.25 -6.81
CA PHE A 137 0.73 4.57 -8.16
C PHE A 137 0.88 6.08 -8.37
N LEU A 138 -0.14 6.86 -8.00
CA LEU A 138 -0.12 8.33 -8.10
C LEU A 138 1.03 8.91 -7.29
N PHE A 139 1.29 8.39 -6.08
CA PHE A 139 2.36 8.86 -5.23
C PHE A 139 3.74 8.49 -5.79
N ALA A 140 3.94 7.27 -6.26
CA ALA A 140 5.21 6.86 -6.88
C ALA A 140 5.49 7.68 -8.16
N PHE A 141 4.49 7.90 -9.01
CA PHE A 141 4.57 8.78 -10.17
C PHE A 141 4.95 10.21 -9.78
N PHE A 142 4.26 10.76 -8.78
CA PHE A 142 4.52 12.10 -8.25
C PHE A 142 5.94 12.23 -7.72
N VAL A 143 6.36 11.35 -6.81
CA VAL A 143 7.69 11.38 -6.19
C VAL A 143 8.80 11.18 -7.22
N TYR A 144 8.61 10.28 -8.20
CA TYR A 144 9.57 10.10 -9.29
C TYR A 144 9.80 11.41 -10.08
N HIS A 145 8.72 12.06 -10.52
CA HIS A 145 8.83 13.30 -11.28
C HIS A 145 9.34 14.48 -10.45
N LEU A 146 8.96 14.53 -9.18
CA LEU A 146 9.44 15.52 -8.23
C LEU A 146 10.95 15.36 -8.00
N ASN A 147 11.42 14.13 -7.80
CA ASN A 147 12.86 13.84 -7.60
C ASN A 147 13.71 14.18 -8.82
N LYS A 148 13.18 13.94 -10.04
CA LYS A 148 13.86 14.24 -11.32
C LYS A 148 13.76 15.70 -11.74
N ASN A 149 13.15 16.60 -10.94
CA ASN A 149 12.85 17.98 -11.31
C ASN A 149 12.06 18.11 -12.63
N SER A 150 11.28 17.07 -12.96
CA SER A 150 10.49 16.98 -14.21
C SER A 150 8.98 17.09 -13.98
N LEU A 151 8.57 17.56 -12.80
CA LEU A 151 7.19 17.76 -12.42
C LEU A 151 6.67 19.07 -13.03
N SER A 152 6.16 18.99 -14.26
CA SER A 152 5.54 20.12 -14.96
C SER A 152 4.14 20.43 -14.40
N LYS A 153 3.63 21.63 -14.67
CA LYS A 153 2.26 22.03 -14.29
C LYS A 153 1.21 21.02 -14.80
N SER A 154 1.34 20.55 -16.05
CA SER A 154 0.43 19.54 -16.62
C SER A 154 0.43 18.24 -15.82
N LYS A 155 1.60 17.76 -15.40
CA LYS A 155 1.70 16.55 -14.54
C LYS A 155 1.10 16.78 -13.16
N GLU A 156 1.28 17.96 -12.57
CA GLU A 156 0.63 18.30 -11.31
C GLU A 156 -0.89 18.31 -11.43
N TYR A 157 -1.45 18.88 -12.50
CA TYR A 157 -2.90 18.83 -12.76
C TYR A 157 -3.38 17.39 -12.99
N LEU A 158 -2.62 16.58 -13.74
CA LEU A 158 -2.94 15.16 -13.92
C LEU A 158 -2.98 14.40 -12.59
N ILE A 159 -2.02 14.68 -11.68
CA ILE A 159 -2.00 14.07 -10.35
C ILE A 159 -3.21 14.54 -9.52
N CYS A 160 -3.51 15.85 -9.52
CA CYS A 160 -4.69 16.37 -8.82
C CYS A 160 -5.98 15.75 -9.36
N PHE A 161 -6.13 15.63 -10.69
CA PHE A 161 -7.26 14.93 -11.30
C PHE A 161 -7.32 13.45 -10.89
N GLY A 162 -6.17 12.77 -10.92
CA GLY A 162 -6.06 11.39 -10.44
C GLY A 162 -6.46 11.23 -8.97
N LEU A 163 -6.11 12.20 -8.11
CA LEU A 163 -6.52 12.21 -6.70
C LEU A 163 -8.03 12.41 -6.55
N VAL A 164 -8.66 13.28 -7.36
CA VAL A 164 -10.13 13.43 -7.40
C VAL A 164 -10.79 12.10 -7.76
N ILE A 165 -10.32 11.44 -8.82
CA ILE A 165 -10.84 10.12 -9.23
C ILE A 165 -10.61 9.08 -8.12
N ALA A 166 -9.41 9.05 -7.53
CA ALA A 166 -9.07 8.13 -6.42
C ALA A 166 -10.00 8.32 -5.22
N MET A 167 -10.42 9.55 -4.91
CA MET A 167 -11.39 9.84 -3.84
C MET A 167 -12.76 9.20 -4.12
N PHE A 168 -13.27 9.29 -5.35
CA PHE A 168 -14.54 8.65 -5.73
C PHE A 168 -14.44 7.12 -5.86
N PHE A 169 -13.23 6.59 -6.03
CA PHE A 169 -12.98 5.15 -5.95
C PHE A 169 -12.85 4.68 -4.50
N HIS A 170 -12.16 5.47 -3.66
CA HIS A 170 -11.97 5.17 -2.25
C HIS A 170 -11.61 6.41 -1.42
N GLU A 171 -12.48 6.80 -0.53
CA GLU A 171 -12.37 8.01 0.31
C GLU A 171 -11.16 8.01 1.27
N ILE A 172 -10.54 6.85 1.49
CA ILE A 172 -9.31 6.72 2.29
C ILE A 172 -8.18 7.63 1.78
N THR A 173 -8.18 7.97 0.49
CA THR A 173 -7.20 8.85 -0.15
C THR A 173 -7.04 10.18 0.61
N LEU A 174 -8.10 10.69 1.25
CA LEU A 174 -8.07 11.90 2.08
C LEU A 174 -7.01 11.81 3.18
N PHE A 175 -6.95 10.69 3.87
CA PHE A 175 -6.09 10.53 5.05
C PHE A 175 -4.60 10.41 4.71
N PHE A 176 -4.26 10.11 3.47
CA PHE A 176 -2.89 9.91 3.00
C PHE A 176 -2.34 11.03 2.11
N ILE A 177 -3.13 12.09 1.86
CA ILE A 177 -2.68 13.27 1.07
C ILE A 177 -1.47 13.94 1.71
N THR A 178 -1.34 13.89 3.02
CA THR A 178 -0.23 14.46 3.79
C THR A 178 1.13 13.96 3.30
N TYR A 179 1.24 12.72 2.80
CA TYR A 179 2.50 12.20 2.21
C TYR A 179 2.93 12.96 0.97
N PHE A 180 1.98 13.40 0.12
CA PHE A 180 2.28 14.25 -1.04
C PHE A 180 2.83 15.61 -0.60
N LEU A 181 2.25 16.18 0.47
CA LEU A 181 2.70 17.45 1.03
C LEU A 181 4.09 17.33 1.66
N ILE A 182 4.36 16.22 2.38
CA ILE A 182 5.68 15.92 2.93
C ILE A 182 6.73 15.79 1.82
N ALA A 183 6.42 15.07 0.74
CA ALA A 183 7.35 14.91 -0.38
C ALA A 183 7.67 16.27 -1.04
N LEU A 184 6.69 17.16 -1.19
CA LEU A 184 6.92 18.54 -1.65
C LEU A 184 7.86 19.27 -0.71
N TYR A 185 7.58 19.28 0.59
CA TYR A 185 8.40 19.95 1.60
C TYR A 185 9.85 19.45 1.57
N LEU A 186 10.05 18.14 1.55
CA LEU A 186 11.39 17.54 1.54
C LEU A 186 12.19 17.85 0.26
N LYS A 187 11.52 18.22 -0.83
CA LYS A 187 12.16 18.59 -2.08
C LYS A 187 12.49 20.06 -2.17
N THR A 188 11.57 20.93 -1.72
CA THR A 188 11.67 22.39 -1.91
C THR A 188 12.23 23.09 -0.67
N ASP A 189 12.18 22.46 0.48
CA ASP A 189 12.51 22.99 1.82
C ASP A 189 11.69 24.26 2.17
N THR A 190 10.61 24.52 1.42
CA THR A 190 9.72 25.67 1.55
C THR A 190 8.26 25.27 1.39
N ILE A 191 7.35 26.04 1.99
CA ILE A 191 5.90 25.84 1.86
C ILE A 191 5.35 26.85 0.85
N GLU A 192 5.12 26.40 -0.38
CA GLU A 192 4.45 27.16 -1.41
C GLU A 192 2.93 27.01 -1.25
N PHE A 193 2.27 27.90 -0.51
CA PHE A 193 0.85 27.79 -0.14
C PHE A 193 -0.06 27.42 -1.31
N LYS A 194 0.05 28.12 -2.47
CA LYS A 194 -0.77 27.84 -3.66
C LYS A 194 -0.61 26.42 -4.19
N ARG A 195 0.61 25.86 -4.08
CA ARG A 195 0.91 24.52 -4.56
C ARG A 195 0.34 23.47 -3.62
N TYR A 196 0.49 23.66 -2.32
CA TYR A 196 -0.07 22.78 -1.29
C TYR A 196 -1.59 22.80 -1.34
N PHE A 197 -2.18 24.00 -1.44
CA PHE A 197 -3.63 24.20 -1.45
C PHE A 197 -4.32 23.41 -2.57
N LYS A 198 -3.75 23.34 -3.79
CA LYS A 198 -4.37 22.58 -4.88
C LYS A 198 -4.44 21.07 -4.61
N TYR A 199 -3.40 20.47 -3.98
CA TYR A 199 -3.43 19.05 -3.60
C TYR A 199 -4.45 18.79 -2.49
N ILE A 200 -4.52 19.68 -1.50
CA ILE A 200 -5.53 19.60 -0.44
C ILE A 200 -6.93 19.69 -1.03
N MET A 201 -7.20 20.68 -1.90
CA MET A 201 -8.52 20.84 -2.51
C MET A 201 -8.90 19.67 -3.42
N ALA A 202 -7.94 19.05 -4.11
CA ALA A 202 -8.18 17.87 -4.94
C ALA A 202 -8.77 16.68 -4.17
N VAL A 203 -8.53 16.58 -2.86
CA VAL A 203 -9.11 15.52 -2.02
C VAL A 203 -10.22 16.05 -1.11
N PHE A 204 -10.12 17.28 -0.63
CA PHE A 204 -11.08 17.85 0.31
C PHE A 204 -12.45 18.11 -0.33
N ILE A 205 -12.49 18.69 -1.55
CA ILE A 205 -13.76 18.95 -2.25
C ILE A 205 -14.53 17.63 -2.49
N PRO A 206 -13.93 16.57 -3.08
CA PRO A 206 -14.60 15.28 -3.20
C PRO A 206 -15.00 14.68 -1.85
N ALA A 207 -14.18 14.84 -0.80
CA ALA A 207 -14.50 14.32 0.54
C ALA A 207 -15.78 14.96 1.10
N VAL A 208 -15.90 16.29 0.99
CA VAL A 208 -17.12 17.01 1.40
C VAL A 208 -18.32 16.53 0.58
N PHE A 209 -18.16 16.39 -0.74
CA PHE A 209 -19.23 15.92 -1.62
C PHE A 209 -19.70 14.50 -1.24
N ILE A 210 -18.73 13.56 -1.00
CA ILE A 210 -19.02 12.20 -0.56
C ILE A 210 -19.67 12.20 0.82
N GLY A 211 -19.21 13.05 1.73
CA GLY A 211 -19.76 13.15 3.09
C GLY A 211 -21.19 13.68 3.15
N LEU A 212 -21.55 14.60 2.25
CA LEU A 212 -22.89 15.21 2.20
C LEU A 212 -23.91 14.38 1.41
N LEU A 213 -23.49 13.73 0.34
CA LEU A 213 -24.37 13.08 -0.64
C LEU A 213 -24.22 11.56 -0.70
N GLY A 214 -23.19 11.01 -0.02
CA GLY A 214 -22.88 9.57 -0.12
C GLY A 214 -23.87 8.71 0.64
N GLU A 215 -24.58 7.88 -0.09
CA GLU A 215 -25.54 6.91 0.44
C GLU A 215 -24.88 5.55 0.71
N ASN A 216 -25.56 4.72 1.50
CA ASN A 216 -25.18 3.33 1.72
C ASN A 216 -25.50 2.47 0.50
N ILE A 217 -24.82 1.32 0.40
CA ILE A 217 -25.04 0.33 -0.65
C ILE A 217 -26.44 -0.29 -0.44
N ASN A 218 -27.22 -0.42 -1.53
CA ASN A 218 -28.42 -1.25 -1.54
C ASN A 218 -28.02 -2.69 -1.89
N GLU A 219 -27.77 -3.49 -0.86
CA GLU A 219 -27.18 -4.83 -1.00
C GLU A 219 -27.95 -5.72 -1.99
N GLY A 220 -29.28 -5.83 -1.84
CA GLY A 220 -30.10 -6.70 -2.68
C GLY A 220 -30.10 -6.29 -4.15
N GLN A 221 -30.28 -5.00 -4.42
CA GLN A 221 -30.30 -4.47 -5.79
C GLN A 221 -28.92 -4.53 -6.44
N SER A 222 -27.87 -4.20 -5.67
CA SER A 222 -26.49 -4.30 -6.16
C SER A 222 -26.12 -5.72 -6.56
N LEU A 223 -26.47 -6.72 -5.75
CA LEU A 223 -26.20 -8.13 -6.06
C LEU A 223 -26.96 -8.61 -7.30
N GLN A 224 -28.22 -8.20 -7.46
CA GLN A 224 -29.00 -8.52 -8.65
C GLN A 224 -28.34 -7.94 -9.92
N ILE A 225 -27.96 -6.65 -9.91
CA ILE A 225 -27.28 -6.00 -11.04
C ILE A 225 -25.97 -6.72 -11.38
N LEU A 226 -25.18 -7.11 -10.37
CA LEU A 226 -23.93 -7.83 -10.60
C LEU A 226 -24.18 -9.21 -11.23
N GLN A 227 -25.21 -9.93 -10.77
CA GLN A 227 -25.60 -11.22 -11.32
C GLN A 227 -26.03 -11.11 -12.79
N GLU A 228 -26.85 -10.09 -13.13
CA GLU A 228 -27.27 -9.81 -14.52
C GLU A 228 -26.07 -9.49 -15.41
N ARG A 229 -24.99 -8.91 -14.84
CA ARG A 229 -23.72 -8.62 -15.53
C ARG A 229 -22.70 -9.76 -15.49
N GLY A 230 -23.10 -10.95 -15.01
CA GLY A 230 -22.30 -12.17 -15.04
C GLY A 230 -21.30 -12.28 -13.87
N VAL A 231 -21.50 -11.54 -12.77
CA VAL A 231 -20.67 -11.65 -11.55
C VAL A 231 -21.53 -12.15 -10.39
N ILE A 232 -21.17 -13.33 -9.88
CA ILE A 232 -21.84 -13.93 -8.71
C ILE A 232 -20.89 -13.83 -7.52
N LEU A 233 -21.31 -13.08 -6.50
CA LEU A 233 -20.59 -12.93 -5.24
C LEU A 233 -21.31 -13.73 -4.15
N THR A 234 -20.56 -14.45 -3.31
CA THR A 234 -21.12 -15.24 -2.19
C THR A 234 -20.72 -14.71 -0.82
N LYS A 235 -19.79 -13.76 -0.78
CA LYS A 235 -19.28 -13.09 0.42
C LYS A 235 -18.73 -11.73 0.04
N GLY A 236 -18.29 -10.96 1.00
CA GLY A 236 -17.60 -9.69 0.78
C GLY A 236 -18.42 -8.47 1.18
N ILE A 237 -18.11 -7.31 0.58
CA ILE A 237 -18.61 -6.02 1.01
C ILE A 237 -20.14 -5.88 0.92
N PHE A 238 -20.78 -6.57 -0.04
CA PHE A 238 -22.24 -6.59 -0.21
C PHE A 238 -22.97 -7.48 0.81
N PHE A 239 -22.25 -8.25 1.61
CA PHE A 239 -22.77 -9.11 2.69
C PHE A 239 -22.28 -8.65 4.05
N TRP A 240 -21.65 -7.46 4.11
CA TRP A 240 -21.03 -6.96 5.31
C TRP A 240 -22.02 -6.19 6.16
N ASN A 241 -22.68 -6.89 7.07
CA ASN A 241 -23.67 -6.33 7.99
C ASN A 241 -23.17 -6.35 9.45
N ILE A 242 -21.91 -5.99 9.66
CA ILE A 242 -21.27 -6.00 10.97
C ILE A 242 -21.14 -4.56 11.48
N ASN A 243 -21.53 -4.32 12.73
CA ASN A 243 -21.12 -3.10 13.42
C ASN A 243 -19.64 -3.19 13.76
N GLU A 244 -18.79 -2.51 12.97
CA GLU A 244 -17.34 -2.61 13.07
C GLU A 244 -16.83 -2.20 14.46
N ARG A 245 -17.42 -1.20 15.10
CA ARG A 245 -17.06 -0.78 16.44
C ARG A 245 -17.35 -1.86 17.49
N GLN A 246 -18.51 -2.50 17.40
CA GLN A 246 -18.87 -3.59 18.29
C GLN A 246 -17.95 -4.79 18.06
N TYR A 247 -17.62 -5.10 16.82
CA TYR A 247 -16.67 -6.15 16.46
C TYR A 247 -15.31 -5.93 17.10
N ILE A 248 -14.75 -4.70 17.07
CA ILE A 248 -13.48 -4.38 17.73
C ILE A 248 -13.56 -4.60 19.24
N ILE A 249 -14.69 -4.24 19.88
CA ILE A 249 -14.89 -4.41 21.33
C ILE A 249 -14.93 -5.91 21.67
N GLU A 250 -15.67 -6.70 20.92
CA GLU A 250 -15.82 -8.14 21.15
C GLU A 250 -14.51 -8.91 20.91
N HIS A 251 -13.67 -8.44 19.97
CA HIS A 251 -12.37 -9.02 19.63
C HIS A 251 -11.19 -8.22 20.17
N PHE A 252 -11.39 -7.49 21.28
CA PHE A 252 -10.40 -6.55 21.80
C PHE A 252 -9.04 -7.19 22.11
N LYS A 253 -9.02 -8.46 22.55
CA LYS A 253 -7.78 -9.20 22.83
C LYS A 253 -6.90 -9.36 21.59
N GLU A 254 -7.51 -9.67 20.43
CA GLU A 254 -6.83 -9.79 19.15
C GLU A 254 -6.36 -8.42 18.66
N TYR A 255 -7.20 -7.37 18.82
CA TYR A 255 -6.88 -6.00 18.43
C TYR A 255 -5.76 -5.39 19.27
N GLN A 256 -5.63 -5.73 20.56
CA GLN A 256 -4.48 -5.31 21.39
C GLN A 256 -3.13 -5.71 20.76
N LEU A 257 -3.08 -6.83 20.04
CA LEU A 257 -1.85 -7.30 19.43
C LEU A 257 -1.35 -6.38 18.30
N TYR A 258 -2.22 -5.54 17.71
CA TYR A 258 -1.78 -4.49 16.78
C TYR A 258 -0.82 -3.50 17.43
N SER A 259 -0.91 -3.28 18.75
CA SER A 259 0.03 -2.40 19.46
C SER A 259 1.47 -2.91 19.38
N ILE A 260 1.68 -4.23 19.41
CA ILE A 260 3.01 -4.85 19.27
C ILE A 260 3.56 -4.57 17.87
N SER A 261 2.77 -4.87 16.84
CA SER A 261 3.15 -4.63 15.44
C SER A 261 3.42 -3.15 15.17
N PHE A 262 2.60 -2.28 15.74
CA PHE A 262 2.76 -0.84 15.65
C PHE A 262 4.06 -0.37 16.30
N LEU A 263 4.35 -0.79 17.53
CA LEU A 263 5.59 -0.45 18.24
C LEU A 263 6.83 -0.93 17.49
N ILE A 264 6.82 -2.18 16.98
CA ILE A 264 7.92 -2.69 16.16
C ILE A 264 8.11 -1.83 14.92
N SER A 265 7.03 -1.46 14.23
CA SER A 265 7.08 -0.65 13.01
C SER A 265 7.58 0.77 13.28
N VAL A 266 7.11 1.40 14.36
CA VAL A 266 7.57 2.72 14.79
C VAL A 266 9.05 2.67 15.18
N ALA A 267 9.48 1.67 15.94
CA ALA A 267 10.89 1.49 16.31
C ALA A 267 11.78 1.30 15.06
N HIS A 268 11.31 0.55 14.07
CA HIS A 268 12.02 0.33 12.81
C HIS A 268 12.16 1.64 12.02
N VAL A 269 11.07 2.39 11.84
CA VAL A 269 11.08 3.70 11.15
C VAL A 269 11.96 4.70 11.92
N ALA A 270 11.86 4.75 13.26
CA ALA A 270 12.69 5.62 14.09
C ALA A 270 14.18 5.26 13.98
N PHE A 271 14.51 3.97 13.95
CA PHE A 271 15.88 3.51 13.71
C PHE A 271 16.39 3.93 12.34
N TYR A 272 15.57 3.84 11.28
CA TYR A 272 15.92 4.38 9.96
C TYR A 272 16.15 5.88 10.00
N LEU A 273 15.23 6.64 10.61
CA LEU A 273 15.28 8.10 10.71
C LEU A 273 16.53 8.62 11.46
N LYS A 274 17.05 7.85 12.43
CA LYS A 274 18.30 8.20 13.14
C LYS A 274 19.44 8.55 12.19
N TYR A 275 19.46 7.98 10.99
CA TYR A 275 20.50 8.15 9.99
C TYR A 275 20.14 9.12 8.86
N GLN A 276 18.98 9.82 8.96
CA GLN A 276 18.52 10.78 7.97
C GLN A 276 18.92 12.23 8.35
N ARG A 277 19.19 13.05 7.33
CA ARG A 277 19.62 14.45 7.50
C ARG A 277 18.58 15.31 8.23
N HIS A 278 17.32 15.24 7.83
CA HIS A 278 16.21 16.06 8.36
C HIS A 278 15.34 15.29 9.36
N ARG A 279 15.94 14.41 10.17
CA ARG A 279 15.22 13.44 11.05
C ARG A 279 14.13 14.07 11.91
N LYS A 280 14.38 15.23 12.55
CA LYS A 280 13.37 15.87 13.43
C LYS A 280 12.15 16.32 12.64
N ALA A 281 12.33 17.05 11.53
CA ALA A 281 11.24 17.52 10.69
C ALA A 281 10.43 16.35 10.12
N ILE A 282 11.11 15.33 9.57
CA ILE A 282 10.45 14.14 9.05
C ILE A 282 9.68 13.41 10.14
N SER A 283 10.25 13.24 11.35
CA SER A 283 9.55 12.59 12.46
C SER A 283 8.27 13.33 12.83
N ILE A 284 8.33 14.67 12.97
CA ILE A 284 7.15 15.48 13.29
C ILE A 284 6.08 15.31 12.20
N LEU A 285 6.47 15.41 10.92
CA LEU A 285 5.54 15.29 9.79
C LEU A 285 4.91 13.90 9.72
N LEU A 286 5.66 12.83 9.96
CA LEU A 286 5.12 11.46 9.99
C LEU A 286 4.16 11.25 11.16
N VAL A 287 4.50 11.77 12.35
CA VAL A 287 3.59 11.73 13.51
C VAL A 287 2.31 12.50 13.23
N THR A 288 2.40 13.71 12.65
CA THR A 288 1.22 14.50 12.26
C THR A 288 0.35 13.74 11.26
N THR A 289 0.98 13.08 10.26
CA THR A 289 0.26 12.25 9.28
C THR A 289 -0.45 11.08 9.94
N PHE A 290 0.22 10.40 10.88
CA PHE A 290 -0.38 9.29 11.62
C PHE A 290 -1.56 9.77 12.46
N VAL A 291 -1.40 10.89 13.19
CA VAL A 291 -2.50 11.50 13.98
C VAL A 291 -3.68 11.87 13.08
N PHE A 292 -3.43 12.42 11.88
CA PHE A 292 -4.48 12.72 10.91
C PHE A 292 -5.25 11.48 10.43
N SER A 293 -4.62 10.31 10.44
CA SER A 293 -5.24 9.03 10.04
C SER A 293 -5.94 8.28 11.20
N LEU A 294 -5.82 8.73 12.45
CA LEU A 294 -6.44 8.05 13.61
C LEU A 294 -7.95 7.80 13.46
N PRO A 295 -8.74 8.67 12.81
CA PRO A 295 -10.15 8.35 12.57
C PRO A 295 -10.39 7.02 11.87
N LEU A 296 -9.47 6.56 10.99
CA LEU A 296 -9.57 5.26 10.31
C LEU A 296 -9.52 4.10 11.31
N PHE A 297 -8.67 4.18 12.32
CA PHE A 297 -8.53 3.15 13.37
C PHE A 297 -9.74 3.12 14.32
N TYR A 298 -10.49 4.21 14.39
CA TYR A 298 -11.72 4.27 15.17
C TYR A 298 -12.94 3.78 14.39
N LEU A 299 -12.99 4.07 13.07
CA LEU A 299 -14.16 3.85 12.22
C LEU A 299 -14.18 2.48 11.56
N ALA A 300 -13.04 1.79 11.43
CA ALA A 300 -12.95 0.56 10.66
C ALA A 300 -12.02 -0.48 11.31
N ILE A 301 -12.34 -1.76 11.06
CA ILE A 301 -11.63 -2.91 11.63
C ILE A 301 -10.26 -3.19 10.99
N ASP A 302 -9.95 -2.58 9.88
CA ASP A 302 -8.79 -2.88 9.02
C ASP A 302 -7.46 -2.27 9.53
N TRP A 303 -7.15 -2.39 10.83
CA TRP A 303 -5.98 -1.75 11.45
C TRP A 303 -4.64 -2.11 10.80
N GLY A 304 -4.48 -3.37 10.42
CA GLY A 304 -3.27 -3.82 9.71
C GLY A 304 -3.13 -3.17 8.34
N ARG A 305 -4.26 -2.98 7.64
CA ARG A 305 -4.32 -2.29 6.34
C ARG A 305 -3.84 -0.84 6.45
N TRP A 306 -4.27 -0.13 7.50
CA TRP A 306 -3.83 1.26 7.70
C TRP A 306 -2.34 1.34 7.98
N MET A 307 -1.81 0.43 8.81
CA MET A 307 -0.38 0.34 9.07
C MET A 307 0.42 0.00 7.80
N TYR A 308 -0.08 -0.94 7.00
CA TYR A 308 0.50 -1.29 5.70
C TYR A 308 0.55 -0.09 4.75
N ILE A 309 -0.53 0.66 4.63
CA ILE A 309 -0.60 1.83 3.74
C ILE A 309 0.42 2.89 4.18
N HIS A 310 0.52 3.20 5.48
CA HIS A 310 1.54 4.11 5.99
C HIS A 310 2.96 3.65 5.61
N MET A 311 3.26 2.37 5.79
CA MET A 311 4.59 1.84 5.48
C MET A 311 4.90 1.93 3.98
N MET A 312 3.93 1.66 3.11
CA MET A 312 4.12 1.78 1.66
C MET A 312 4.45 3.22 1.24
N PHE A 313 3.75 4.22 1.79
CA PHE A 313 4.08 5.63 1.57
C PHE A 313 5.47 6.00 2.11
N ILE A 314 5.82 5.54 3.32
CA ILE A 314 7.13 5.77 3.95
C ILE A 314 8.24 5.17 3.11
N ILE A 315 8.07 3.97 2.58
CA ILE A 315 9.03 3.31 1.69
C ILE A 315 9.31 4.18 0.45
N VAL A 316 8.27 4.66 -0.23
CA VAL A 316 8.41 5.52 -1.43
C VAL A 316 9.03 6.87 -1.06
N LEU A 317 8.61 7.48 0.05
CA LEU A 317 9.14 8.75 0.54
C LEU A 317 10.64 8.66 0.85
N PHE A 318 11.05 7.58 1.50
CA PHE A 318 12.46 7.36 1.86
C PHE A 318 13.32 6.96 0.66
N ALA A 319 12.74 6.35 -0.37
CA ALA A 319 13.42 6.15 -1.64
C ALA A 319 13.88 7.48 -2.26
N MET A 320 13.07 8.54 -2.14
CA MET A 320 13.42 9.88 -2.60
C MET A 320 14.64 10.46 -1.84
N GLN A 321 14.78 10.10 -0.56
CA GLN A 321 15.86 10.60 0.32
C GLN A 321 17.18 9.83 0.18
N LEU A 322 17.22 8.73 -0.56
CA LEU A 322 18.46 8.00 -0.83
C LEU A 322 19.41 8.87 -1.67
N ASN A 323 20.73 8.78 -1.38
CA ASN A 323 21.74 9.45 -2.17
C ASN A 323 21.74 8.97 -3.62
N ASP A 324 22.06 9.86 -4.56
CA ASP A 324 22.26 9.46 -5.93
C ASP A 324 23.51 8.58 -6.05
N SER A 325 23.39 7.49 -6.80
CA SER A 325 24.51 6.60 -7.07
C SER A 325 25.45 7.31 -8.08
N THR A 326 26.64 7.66 -7.63
CA THR A 326 27.74 7.91 -8.56
C THR A 326 28.01 6.60 -9.31
N HIS A 327 28.17 6.63 -10.63
CA HIS A 327 28.25 5.48 -11.55
C HIS A 327 29.33 4.41 -11.24
N SER A 328 29.94 4.44 -10.08
CA SER A 328 30.88 3.44 -9.59
C SER A 328 30.12 2.22 -9.10
N THR A 329 30.17 1.17 -9.90
CA THR A 329 29.81 -0.21 -9.53
C THR A 329 30.75 -0.81 -8.46
N SER A 330 31.41 0.01 -7.66
CA SER A 330 32.25 -0.48 -6.59
C SER A 330 31.39 -1.20 -5.57
N PHE A 331 31.56 -2.51 -5.46
CA PHE A 331 31.00 -3.34 -4.39
C PHE A 331 31.45 -2.76 -3.05
N LYS A 332 30.61 -1.95 -2.41
CA LYS A 332 30.88 -1.50 -1.04
C LYS A 332 30.80 -2.72 -0.13
N VAL A 333 31.95 -3.13 0.41
CA VAL A 333 32.01 -4.18 1.43
C VAL A 333 31.09 -3.79 2.58
N LEU A 334 30.14 -4.65 2.94
CA LEU A 334 29.30 -4.49 4.11
C LEU A 334 30.18 -4.44 5.37
N LYS A 335 30.28 -3.26 5.97
CA LYS A 335 31.02 -3.12 7.23
C LYS A 335 30.23 -3.76 8.35
N LEU A 336 30.80 -4.79 8.99
CA LEU A 336 30.27 -5.43 10.19
C LEU A 336 30.41 -4.46 11.37
N ASN A 337 29.39 -3.67 11.62
CA ASN A 337 29.32 -2.70 12.70
C ASN A 337 27.99 -2.87 13.45
N PRO A 338 27.78 -2.24 14.62
CA PRO A 338 26.54 -2.35 15.38
C PRO A 338 25.29 -2.03 14.55
N LYS A 339 25.36 -1.06 13.64
CA LYS A 339 24.26 -0.71 12.72
C LYS A 339 23.88 -1.91 11.84
N PHE A 340 24.84 -2.66 11.31
CA PHE A 340 24.61 -3.84 10.51
C PHE A 340 23.87 -4.93 11.29
N TYR A 341 24.36 -5.25 12.49
CA TYR A 341 23.76 -6.31 13.32
C TYR A 341 22.35 -5.96 13.77
N ILE A 342 22.09 -4.71 14.15
CA ILE A 342 20.74 -4.25 14.49
C ILE A 342 19.82 -4.33 13.27
N THR A 343 20.29 -3.90 12.09
CA THR A 343 19.51 -3.99 10.84
C THR A 343 19.18 -5.44 10.49
N LEU A 344 20.16 -6.34 10.62
CA LEU A 344 19.98 -7.78 10.38
C LEU A 344 18.95 -8.37 11.35
N PHE A 345 19.06 -8.04 12.64
CA PHE A 345 18.09 -8.45 13.65
C PHE A 345 16.66 -7.98 13.30
N ILE A 346 16.50 -6.72 12.89
CA ILE A 346 15.20 -6.17 12.47
C ILE A 346 14.67 -6.94 11.26
N ILE A 347 15.51 -7.25 10.26
CA ILE A 347 15.11 -8.07 9.10
C ILE A 347 14.61 -9.43 9.54
N ILE A 348 15.39 -10.14 10.35
CA ILE A 348 15.02 -11.48 10.84
C ILE A 348 13.69 -11.40 11.60
N LEU A 349 13.57 -10.46 12.54
CA LEU A 349 12.32 -10.25 13.28
C LEU A 349 11.15 -10.00 12.34
N SER A 350 11.31 -9.13 11.35
CA SER A 350 10.25 -8.77 10.39
C SER A 350 9.78 -9.95 9.54
N LEU A 351 10.64 -10.93 9.29
CA LEU A 351 10.31 -12.14 8.53
C LEU A 351 9.67 -13.25 9.38
N THR A 352 9.69 -13.14 10.72
CA THR A 352 9.12 -14.14 11.63
C THR A 352 7.66 -13.88 11.98
N TYR A 353 7.17 -12.64 11.89
CA TYR A 353 5.80 -12.30 12.22
C TYR A 353 5.03 -11.73 11.03
N ARG A 354 3.71 -11.83 11.09
CA ARG A 354 2.79 -11.16 10.17
C ARG A 354 1.77 -10.30 10.91
N VAL A 355 1.19 -9.38 10.16
CA VAL A 355 0.06 -8.52 10.56
C VAL A 355 -1.05 -8.80 9.57
N GLU A 356 -2.18 -9.29 10.04
CA GLU A 356 -3.37 -9.47 9.20
C GLU A 356 -4.05 -8.13 8.94
N MET A 357 -4.85 -8.06 7.89
CA MET A 357 -5.57 -6.85 7.52
C MET A 357 -6.54 -6.44 8.62
N SER A 358 -7.32 -7.38 9.12
CA SER A 358 -8.28 -7.23 10.20
C SER A 358 -8.25 -8.47 11.12
N GLY A 359 -8.54 -8.30 12.39
CA GLY A 359 -8.60 -9.37 13.39
C GLY A 359 -7.27 -9.60 14.11
N ARG A 360 -6.32 -10.34 13.54
CA ARG A 360 -5.07 -10.71 14.23
C ARG A 360 -3.96 -9.71 14.00
N GLY A 361 -3.70 -8.87 15.00
CA GLY A 361 -2.70 -7.80 14.92
C GLY A 361 -1.25 -8.27 14.90
N PHE A 362 -0.95 -9.45 15.45
CA PHE A 362 0.40 -10.02 15.52
C PHE A 362 0.33 -11.54 15.64
N THR A 363 1.00 -12.25 14.72
CA THR A 363 1.18 -13.72 14.79
C THR A 363 2.58 -14.08 14.35
N PHE A 364 3.14 -15.18 14.87
CA PHE A 364 4.44 -15.72 14.45
C PHE A 364 4.38 -16.53 13.14
N GLU A 365 3.36 -16.34 12.34
CA GLU A 365 3.16 -16.98 11.03
C GLU A 365 3.66 -16.06 9.89
N GLY A 366 4.84 -15.47 10.04
CA GLY A 366 5.43 -14.56 9.06
C GLY A 366 5.94 -15.26 7.80
N PHE A 367 6.73 -14.55 7.01
CA PHE A 367 7.23 -15.00 5.72
C PHE A 367 7.96 -16.36 5.79
N PHE A 368 8.78 -16.61 6.82
CA PHE A 368 9.45 -17.90 6.99
C PHE A 368 8.47 -19.05 7.25
N TYR A 369 7.46 -18.82 8.09
CA TYR A 369 6.41 -19.82 8.32
C TYR A 369 5.68 -20.15 7.02
N ARG A 370 5.29 -19.14 6.26
CA ARG A 370 4.59 -19.30 5.00
C ARG A 370 5.35 -20.09 3.94
N ILE A 371 6.67 -19.95 3.88
CA ILE A 371 7.49 -20.66 2.87
C ILE A 371 7.91 -22.05 3.33
N PHE A 372 8.22 -22.23 4.61
CA PHE A 372 8.86 -23.46 5.06
C PHE A 372 7.93 -24.36 5.88
N VAL A 373 6.97 -23.82 6.61
CA VAL A 373 6.12 -24.59 7.54
C VAL A 373 4.74 -24.86 6.95
N GLU A 374 4.03 -23.84 6.49
CA GLU A 374 2.67 -23.95 5.97
C GLU A 374 2.54 -24.99 4.83
N PRO A 375 3.47 -25.10 3.84
CA PRO A 375 3.39 -26.14 2.83
C PRO A 375 3.48 -27.57 3.39
N ILE A 376 4.28 -27.77 4.44
CA ILE A 376 4.43 -29.09 5.09
C ILE A 376 3.14 -29.45 5.85
N GLU A 377 2.55 -28.48 6.57
CA GLU A 377 1.26 -28.69 7.25
C GLU A 377 0.13 -28.98 6.28
N LEU A 378 0.11 -28.32 5.11
CA LEU A 378 -0.87 -28.60 4.06
C LEU A 378 -0.70 -30.02 3.50
N LEU A 379 0.52 -30.47 3.26
CA LEU A 379 0.80 -31.84 2.82
C LEU A 379 0.33 -32.87 3.85
N HIS A 380 0.58 -32.62 5.14
CA HIS A 380 0.10 -33.50 6.22
C HIS A 380 -1.43 -33.59 6.34
N LYS A 381 -2.15 -32.55 5.96
CA LYS A 381 -3.63 -32.54 5.94
C LYS A 381 -4.24 -33.23 4.72
N MET A 382 -3.44 -33.48 3.69
CA MET A 382 -3.86 -34.14 2.46
C MET A 382 -3.60 -35.65 2.45
N VAL A 383 -2.80 -36.14 3.41
CA VAL A 383 -2.51 -37.54 3.69
C VAL A 383 -3.38 -37.98 4.86
#